data_7129f59be3620d99a65b56baddadc303
#
_entry.id   7129f59be3620d99a65b56baddadc303
#
_cell.length_a   1.000
_cell.length_b   1.000
_cell.length_c   1.000
_cell.angle_alpha   90.00
_cell.angle_beta   90.00
_cell.angle_gamma   90.00
#
_symmetry.space_group_name_H-M   'P 1'
#
loop_
_entity.id
_entity.type
_entity.pdbx_description
1 polymer ?
#
loop_
_entity_poly.entity_id
_entity_poly.type
_entity_poly.pdbx_seq_one_letter_code
_entity_poly.pdbx_strand_id
1 'polypeptide(L)'
;MAPSRFPRTSAVLIAATLAVTSSAFDFSGENDVSQTAGTVAPIQETANTSPASGANGFGTPSAASSSNTASSTASSETSQQDGSDTSQTSTNSTNSGDHATFGDVTSGSDKCVVGNPNTYVSAKDIDWVWDNRIGPNADTSNEANWNIMENKNFIMDHIVANKGALNYCVRWDSTEKLSKTVASKFQAMLERQYAAWNHWLIGYDCWPYNEIKINMVGFAVKDASLLDWTDDSLGTIFEGDLDQDGVPQCSQSCYRFYDNGPKSWSDTSACKGEPFDISLWPKQGLEGGFGYDWGQEVNLENMLQTIDEDQLVIVAHEIGHGFGLPDFYEVKDKPTEDWPKCIMMAGSSMEVTPSDGWMLRRVLEHVKSRYSF
;
A
#
# COMPACT_ATOMS: atom_id res chain seq x y z
N MET A 1 -25.15 -31.56 40.67
CA MET A 1 -25.06 -31.13 39.25
C MET A 1 -23.86 -30.20 39.16
N ALA A 2 -22.77 -30.69 38.61
CA ALA A 2 -21.53 -29.94 38.47
C ALA A 2 -21.49 -29.30 37.09
N PRO A 3 -20.99 -28.06 36.93
CA PRO A 3 -20.86 -27.44 35.59
C PRO A 3 -19.71 -28.05 34.80
N SER A 4 -20.00 -28.46 33.60
CA SER A 4 -19.03 -28.99 32.65
C SER A 4 -18.05 -27.90 32.22
N ARG A 5 -16.77 -28.16 32.39
CA ARG A 5 -15.69 -27.34 31.86
C ARG A 5 -15.54 -27.64 30.35
N PHE A 6 -15.71 -26.61 29.53
CA PHE A 6 -15.31 -26.66 28.11
C PHE A 6 -13.79 -26.49 27.98
N PRO A 7 -13.14 -27.24 27.09
CA PRO A 7 -11.68 -27.14 26.94
C PRO A 7 -11.28 -25.86 26.19
N ARG A 8 -10.31 -25.17 26.77
CA ARG A 8 -9.68 -23.92 26.24
C ARG A 8 -8.63 -24.21 25.16
N THR A 9 -8.92 -25.02 24.17
CA THR A 9 -7.90 -25.43 23.20
C THR A 9 -8.06 -24.84 21.79
N SER A 10 -9.06 -24.00 21.55
CA SER A 10 -9.31 -23.48 20.20
C SER A 10 -8.71 -22.09 19.89
N ALA A 11 -8.28 -21.35 20.92
CA ALA A 11 -7.76 -19.98 20.70
C ALA A 11 -6.26 -19.93 20.35
N VAL A 12 -5.50 -20.97 20.70
CA VAL A 12 -4.05 -21.01 20.47
C VAL A 12 -3.68 -21.47 19.04
N LEU A 13 -4.57 -22.19 18.37
CA LEU A 13 -4.29 -22.71 17.03
C LEU A 13 -4.47 -21.67 15.91
N ILE A 14 -5.27 -20.62 16.15
CA ILE A 14 -5.56 -19.61 15.14
C ILE A 14 -4.41 -18.60 15.00
N ALA A 15 -3.74 -18.26 16.10
CA ALA A 15 -2.59 -17.35 16.08
C ALA A 15 -1.35 -17.98 15.41
N ALA A 16 -1.15 -19.31 15.57
CA ALA A 16 -0.03 -20.01 14.96
C ALA A 16 -0.21 -20.24 13.44
N THR A 17 -1.45 -20.24 12.95
CA THR A 17 -1.72 -20.44 11.51
C THR A 17 -1.63 -19.12 10.73
N LEU A 18 -1.77 -17.99 11.38
CA LEU A 18 -1.61 -16.65 10.76
C LEU A 18 -0.13 -16.33 10.46
N ALA A 19 0.79 -16.91 11.22
CA ALA A 19 2.23 -16.71 11.01
C ALA A 19 2.83 -17.55 9.87
N VAL A 20 2.10 -18.54 9.34
CA VAL A 20 2.65 -19.50 8.37
C VAL A 20 2.33 -19.16 6.92
N THR A 21 1.49 -18.14 6.67
CA THR A 21 1.07 -17.82 5.30
C THR A 21 1.53 -16.46 4.78
N SER A 22 2.04 -15.55 5.62
CA SER A 22 2.91 -14.50 5.13
C SER A 22 4.29 -15.11 4.98
N SER A 23 4.60 -15.53 3.78
CA SER A 23 5.93 -16.02 3.45
C SER A 23 6.96 -15.05 3.98
N ALA A 24 7.84 -15.58 4.77
CA ALA A 24 9.13 -15.04 5.02
C ALA A 24 9.50 -14.54 6.41
N PHE A 25 8.72 -14.66 7.46
CA PHE A 25 9.34 -14.35 8.75
C PHE A 25 8.83 -15.28 9.86
N ASP A 26 9.66 -16.29 10.14
CA ASP A 26 9.57 -17.09 11.35
C ASP A 26 10.09 -16.26 12.53
N PHE A 27 9.19 -15.78 13.38
CA PHE A 27 9.51 -15.19 14.67
C PHE A 27 9.53 -16.24 15.77
N SER A 28 10.35 -17.26 15.62
CA SER A 28 10.80 -18.04 16.76
C SER A 28 12.13 -17.47 17.22
N GLY A 29 12.11 -16.75 18.35
CA GLY A 29 13.31 -16.20 18.91
C GLY A 29 14.31 -17.27 19.28
N GLU A 30 15.38 -17.35 18.55
CA GLU A 30 16.69 -17.79 18.98
C GLU A 30 17.72 -17.03 18.16
N ASN A 31 18.68 -16.46 18.87
CA ASN A 31 19.79 -15.73 18.31
C ASN A 31 20.54 -16.58 17.30
N ASP A 32 20.32 -16.38 16.04
CA ASP A 32 21.35 -16.66 15.05
C ASP A 32 21.31 -15.58 13.97
N VAL A 33 22.43 -14.88 13.87
CA VAL A 33 22.64 -13.80 12.95
C VAL A 33 22.79 -14.42 11.57
N SER A 34 21.71 -14.53 10.84
CA SER A 34 21.78 -14.68 9.39
C SER A 34 20.58 -13.96 8.77
N GLN A 35 20.92 -12.88 8.18
CA GLN A 35 20.07 -11.93 7.51
C GLN A 35 19.24 -12.54 6.42
N THR A 36 17.97 -12.18 6.40
CA THR A 36 17.34 -11.60 5.21
C THR A 36 15.87 -11.33 5.49
N ALA A 37 15.65 -10.30 6.26
CA ALA A 37 14.38 -9.61 6.22
C ALA A 37 14.48 -8.58 5.10
N GLY A 38 13.42 -8.37 4.33
CA GLY A 38 13.31 -7.23 3.45
C GLY A 38 13.27 -5.94 4.28
N THR A 39 14.40 -5.61 4.86
CA THR A 39 14.58 -4.37 5.61
C THR A 39 14.83 -3.29 4.57
N VAL A 40 13.96 -2.31 4.53
CA VAL A 40 14.26 -1.08 3.79
C VAL A 40 15.57 -0.56 4.35
N ALA A 41 16.62 -0.55 3.55
CA ALA A 41 17.89 0.03 3.96
C ALA A 41 17.63 1.49 4.36
N PRO A 42 18.22 1.96 5.47
CA PRO A 42 18.04 3.34 5.88
C PRO A 42 18.46 4.23 4.71
N ILE A 43 17.63 5.20 4.38
CA ILE A 43 17.99 6.26 3.46
C ILE A 43 19.14 6.99 4.14
N GLN A 44 20.38 6.66 3.77
CA GLN A 44 21.53 7.44 4.20
C GLN A 44 21.43 8.78 3.48
N GLU A 45 20.97 9.79 4.21
CA GLU A 45 21.35 11.16 3.91
C GLU A 45 22.87 11.22 3.96
N THR A 46 23.50 11.28 2.80
CA THR A 46 24.90 11.70 2.71
C THR A 46 24.94 13.17 3.08
N ALA A 47 25.17 13.44 4.35
CA ALA A 47 25.56 14.75 4.82
C ALA A 47 26.88 15.10 4.10
N ASN A 48 26.75 15.96 3.11
CA ASN A 48 27.87 16.56 2.40
C ASN A 48 28.51 17.59 3.34
N THR A 49 29.40 17.14 4.21
CA THR A 49 30.28 18.03 5.00
C THR A 49 31.38 18.53 4.08
N SER A 50 31.15 19.68 3.46
CA SER A 50 32.25 20.48 2.93
C SER A 50 32.90 21.29 4.06
N PRO A 51 34.25 21.37 4.12
CA PRO A 51 34.93 22.07 5.19
C PRO A 51 34.81 23.59 5.03
N ALA A 52 34.64 24.23 6.17
CA ALA A 52 34.63 25.67 6.30
C ALA A 52 36.02 26.29 5.96
N SER A 53 35.99 27.34 5.17
CA SER A 53 37.06 28.32 5.12
C SER A 53 36.58 29.71 4.72
N GLY A 54 36.70 30.66 5.64
CA GLY A 54 37.10 32.05 5.36
C GLY A 54 36.03 33.07 4.99
N ALA A 55 35.64 33.78 5.99
CA ALA A 55 35.26 35.20 6.17
C ALA A 55 35.26 36.19 4.97
N ASN A 56 34.25 37.08 5.05
CA ASN A 56 34.16 38.53 4.76
C ASN A 56 33.05 38.85 3.72
N GLY A 57 31.95 39.45 4.14
CA GLY A 57 31.84 40.90 4.29
C GLY A 57 30.79 41.54 3.33
N PHE A 58 29.66 42.06 3.86
CA PHE A 58 28.89 43.21 3.40
C PHE A 58 28.05 43.16 2.08
N GLY A 59 26.75 43.48 2.21
CA GLY A 59 26.04 44.23 1.22
C GLY A 59 24.59 43.81 0.94
N THR A 60 23.60 44.31 1.67
CA THR A 60 22.26 44.56 1.14
C THR A 60 22.32 45.80 0.20
N PRO A 61 21.46 45.91 -0.84
CA PRO A 61 20.14 46.49 -0.67
C PRO A 61 19.01 46.02 -1.60
N SER A 62 17.78 46.12 -1.05
CA SER A 62 16.58 46.85 -1.53
C SER A 62 15.99 46.59 -2.91
N ALA A 63 14.77 46.16 -2.87
CA ALA A 63 13.55 46.39 -3.66
C ALA A 63 13.62 47.10 -5.02
N ALA A 64 12.85 46.50 -5.97
CA ALA A 64 11.96 47.29 -6.86
C ALA A 64 10.90 46.38 -7.48
N SER A 65 9.65 46.74 -7.25
CA SER A 65 8.44 46.32 -7.92
C SER A 65 8.37 46.87 -9.34
N SER A 66 7.77 46.12 -10.27
CA SER A 66 6.98 46.73 -11.34
C SER A 66 5.93 45.76 -11.89
N SER A 67 4.71 46.19 -11.72
CA SER A 67 3.48 45.79 -12.38
C SER A 67 3.51 46.07 -13.88
N ASN A 68 2.90 45.23 -14.71
CA ASN A 68 2.20 45.69 -15.90
C ASN A 68 1.08 44.74 -16.31
N THR A 69 -0.09 45.36 -16.34
CA THR A 69 -1.39 44.93 -16.83
C THR A 69 -1.53 45.28 -18.32
N ALA A 70 -2.18 44.47 -19.12
CA ALA A 70 -3.05 44.80 -20.26
C ALA A 70 -3.40 43.50 -21.02
N SER A 71 -4.60 43.06 -21.10
CA SER A 71 -5.90 43.48 -21.65
C SER A 71 -6.08 43.22 -23.13
N SER A 72 -7.05 42.28 -23.41
CA SER A 72 -8.03 42.19 -24.53
C SER A 72 -7.51 42.08 -25.97
N THR A 73 -8.04 41.18 -26.80
CA THR A 73 -9.35 41.31 -27.49
C THR A 73 -9.66 40.04 -28.29
N ALA A 74 -10.95 39.75 -28.39
CA ALA A 74 -11.57 38.75 -29.23
C ALA A 74 -11.60 39.08 -30.70
N SER A 75 -11.64 38.12 -31.57
CA SER A 75 -12.36 38.15 -32.84
C SER A 75 -12.69 36.77 -33.34
N SER A 76 -13.97 36.54 -33.56
CA SER A 76 -14.62 35.48 -34.27
C SER A 76 -14.43 35.59 -35.77
N GLU A 77 -14.27 34.48 -36.49
CA GLU A 77 -14.92 34.31 -37.81
C GLU A 77 -15.01 32.81 -38.20
N THR A 78 -16.16 32.52 -38.75
CA THR A 78 -16.74 31.25 -39.24
C THR A 78 -16.31 31.04 -40.68
N SER A 79 -16.02 29.77 -41.05
CA SER A 79 -16.44 29.26 -42.39
C SER A 79 -16.32 27.72 -42.44
N GLN A 80 -17.28 27.16 -43.14
CA GLN A 80 -17.73 25.78 -43.28
C GLN A 80 -16.91 24.93 -44.26
N GLN A 81 -16.98 23.59 -43.98
CA GLN A 81 -17.23 22.48 -44.92
C GLN A 81 -16.07 22.05 -45.85
N ASP A 82 -15.61 20.80 -45.79
CA ASP A 82 -16.23 19.61 -46.40
C ASP A 82 -15.52 18.30 -46.02
N GLY A 83 -16.24 17.19 -46.07
CA GLY A 83 -16.02 15.93 -45.43
C GLY A 83 -14.91 15.04 -45.98
N SER A 84 -14.47 14.15 -45.12
CA SER A 84 -14.21 12.75 -45.47
C SER A 84 -14.26 11.87 -44.19
N ASP A 85 -15.10 10.91 -44.31
CA ASP A 85 -15.46 9.88 -43.37
C ASP A 85 -14.23 9.00 -43.01
N THR A 86 -13.81 8.97 -41.75
CA THR A 86 -13.09 7.85 -41.17
C THR A 86 -13.56 7.68 -39.74
N SER A 87 -14.40 6.69 -39.54
CA SER A 87 -14.94 6.23 -38.30
C SER A 87 -13.82 5.96 -37.30
N GLN A 88 -13.47 6.95 -36.47
CA GLN A 88 -12.84 6.72 -35.18
C GLN A 88 -13.94 6.76 -34.12
N THR A 89 -14.29 5.61 -33.64
CA THR A 89 -15.15 5.46 -32.45
C THR A 89 -14.36 5.98 -31.25
N SER A 90 -14.43 7.28 -31.02
CA SER A 90 -13.98 7.84 -29.75
C SER A 90 -15.03 7.51 -28.70
N THR A 91 -14.80 6.42 -27.97
CA THR A 91 -15.46 6.22 -26.71
C THR A 91 -14.95 7.31 -25.75
N ASN A 92 -15.81 8.26 -25.47
CA ASN A 92 -15.63 9.28 -24.45
C ASN A 92 -15.59 8.59 -23.06
N SER A 93 -14.44 8.09 -22.67
CA SER A 93 -14.15 7.71 -21.31
C SER A 93 -13.62 8.98 -20.61
N THR A 94 -14.47 9.63 -19.85
CA THR A 94 -14.18 10.85 -19.10
C THR A 94 -13.23 10.62 -17.90
N ASN A 95 -12.46 9.52 -17.88
CA ASN A 95 -11.44 9.21 -16.89
C ASN A 95 -10.30 8.37 -17.48
N SER A 96 -9.84 8.68 -18.68
CA SER A 96 -8.55 8.14 -19.13
C SER A 96 -7.44 8.94 -18.44
N GLY A 97 -7.12 8.58 -17.22
CA GLY A 97 -5.83 8.94 -16.65
C GLY A 97 -4.71 8.39 -17.52
N ASP A 98 -3.53 8.97 -17.41
CA ASP A 98 -2.35 8.65 -18.22
C ASP A 98 -1.87 7.18 -18.15
N HIS A 99 -2.45 6.35 -17.27
CA HIS A 99 -2.08 4.93 -17.11
C HIS A 99 -2.33 4.06 -18.35
N ALA A 100 -3.28 4.42 -19.22
CA ALA A 100 -3.45 3.73 -20.50
C ALA A 100 -2.28 3.99 -21.48
N THR A 101 -1.49 5.04 -21.26
CA THR A 101 -0.40 5.45 -22.16
C THR A 101 0.91 4.70 -21.91
N PHE A 102 1.03 3.91 -20.84
CA PHE A 102 2.25 3.16 -20.52
C PHE A 102 2.35 1.78 -21.19
N GLY A 103 1.60 1.53 -22.24
CA GLY A 103 1.67 0.24 -22.91
C GLY A 103 0.72 0.12 -24.09
N ASP A 104 0.82 -1.02 -24.78
CA ASP A 104 -0.10 -1.40 -25.85
C ASP A 104 -1.37 -1.96 -25.20
N VAL A 105 -2.44 -1.20 -25.29
CA VAL A 105 -3.71 -1.52 -24.64
C VAL A 105 -4.65 -2.13 -25.66
N THR A 106 -5.21 -3.30 -25.36
CA THR A 106 -6.20 -3.98 -26.16
C THR A 106 -7.52 -4.11 -25.41
N SER A 107 -8.64 -4.03 -26.09
CA SER A 107 -9.95 -4.32 -25.51
C SER A 107 -10.27 -5.80 -25.64
N GLY A 108 -10.39 -6.49 -24.52
CA GLY A 108 -10.76 -7.92 -24.47
C GLY A 108 -12.25 -8.20 -24.65
N SER A 109 -13.10 -7.26 -24.32
CA SER A 109 -14.53 -7.18 -24.58
C SER A 109 -14.94 -5.72 -24.39
N ASP A 110 -16.05 -5.29 -24.90
CA ASP A 110 -16.49 -3.90 -25.06
C ASP A 110 -16.31 -2.94 -23.84
N LYS A 111 -15.79 -3.40 -22.73
CA LYS A 111 -15.71 -2.64 -21.47
C LYS A 111 -14.41 -2.82 -20.66
N CYS A 112 -13.65 -3.88 -20.87
CA CYS A 112 -12.46 -4.17 -20.07
C CYS A 112 -11.21 -3.99 -20.93
N VAL A 113 -10.37 -3.06 -20.54
CA VAL A 113 -9.11 -2.77 -21.23
C VAL A 113 -7.99 -3.54 -20.54
N VAL A 114 -7.27 -4.37 -21.30
CA VAL A 114 -6.05 -5.05 -20.85
C VAL A 114 -4.91 -4.73 -21.82
N GLY A 115 -3.67 -4.96 -21.42
CA GLY A 115 -2.54 -4.65 -22.28
C GLY A 115 -1.21 -5.08 -21.71
N ASN A 116 -0.15 -4.63 -22.36
CA ASN A 116 1.22 -4.90 -21.97
C ASN A 116 2.03 -3.60 -21.97
N PRO A 117 3.10 -3.54 -21.14
CA PRO A 117 4.02 -2.43 -21.21
C PRO A 117 4.72 -2.37 -22.58
N ASN A 118 4.90 -1.17 -23.11
CA ASN A 118 5.67 -0.89 -24.33
C ASN A 118 6.89 0.00 -24.07
N THR A 119 7.02 0.53 -22.86
CA THR A 119 8.14 1.36 -22.42
C THR A 119 8.44 1.04 -20.95
N TYR A 120 9.62 1.41 -20.49
CA TYR A 120 10.10 1.29 -19.13
C TYR A 120 10.39 -0.15 -18.68
N VAL A 121 9.49 -1.09 -18.91
CA VAL A 121 9.63 -2.52 -18.61
C VAL A 121 9.01 -3.32 -19.77
N SER A 122 9.45 -4.53 -20.00
CA SER A 122 8.88 -5.38 -21.05
C SER A 122 7.78 -6.30 -20.52
N ALA A 123 6.84 -6.70 -21.39
CA ALA A 123 5.82 -7.69 -21.05
C ALA A 123 6.46 -9.00 -20.57
N LYS A 124 7.56 -9.42 -21.23
CA LYS A 124 8.31 -10.63 -20.84
C LYS A 124 8.85 -10.56 -19.43
N ASP A 125 9.30 -9.40 -18.98
CA ASP A 125 9.84 -9.23 -17.64
C ASP A 125 8.72 -9.28 -16.58
N ILE A 126 7.55 -8.70 -16.89
CA ILE A 126 6.37 -8.78 -16.01
C ILE A 126 5.86 -10.22 -15.93
N ASP A 127 5.82 -10.96 -17.06
CA ASP A 127 5.46 -12.38 -17.08
C ASP A 127 6.47 -13.21 -16.28
N TRP A 128 7.77 -12.89 -16.38
CA TRP A 128 8.79 -13.56 -15.58
C TRP A 128 8.57 -13.35 -14.06
N VAL A 129 8.24 -12.11 -13.63
CA VAL A 129 7.91 -11.84 -12.22
C VAL A 129 6.72 -12.69 -11.78
N TRP A 130 5.67 -12.75 -12.58
CA TRP A 130 4.52 -13.61 -12.28
C TRP A 130 4.93 -15.07 -12.15
N ASP A 131 5.63 -15.61 -13.13
CA ASP A 131 5.95 -17.03 -13.20
C ASP A 131 6.97 -17.47 -12.12
N ASN A 132 7.87 -16.58 -11.69
CA ASN A 132 8.99 -16.93 -10.82
C ASN A 132 8.90 -16.37 -9.40
N ARG A 133 8.09 -15.32 -9.17
CA ARG A 133 8.10 -14.62 -7.89
C ARG A 133 6.76 -14.60 -7.16
N ILE A 134 5.63 -14.51 -7.86
CA ILE A 134 4.32 -14.23 -7.23
C ILE A 134 3.18 -15.16 -7.66
N GLY A 135 3.37 -15.94 -8.72
CA GLY A 135 2.34 -16.83 -9.23
C GLY A 135 2.45 -18.24 -8.65
N PRO A 136 1.56 -19.15 -9.07
CA PRO A 136 1.50 -20.54 -8.54
C PRO A 136 2.73 -21.40 -8.87
N ASN A 137 3.57 -20.98 -9.80
CA ASN A 137 4.79 -21.68 -10.19
C ASN A 137 6.05 -21.13 -9.53
N ALA A 138 5.91 -20.07 -8.73
CA ALA A 138 7.04 -19.47 -8.01
C ALA A 138 7.68 -20.49 -7.07
N ASP A 139 9.02 -20.51 -7.04
CA ASP A 139 9.76 -21.39 -6.13
C ASP A 139 9.65 -20.85 -4.69
N THR A 140 8.72 -21.40 -3.94
CA THR A 140 8.48 -21.03 -2.52
C THR A 140 9.56 -21.53 -1.56
N SER A 141 10.59 -22.25 -2.02
CA SER A 141 11.79 -22.48 -1.23
C SER A 141 12.65 -21.21 -1.08
N ASN A 142 12.45 -20.22 -1.94
CA ASN A 142 12.92 -18.86 -1.74
C ASN A 142 11.83 -18.09 -0.98
N GLU A 143 12.10 -17.76 0.28
CA GLU A 143 11.16 -17.07 1.18
C GLU A 143 10.71 -15.70 0.68
N ALA A 144 11.48 -15.10 -0.25
CA ALA A 144 11.11 -13.84 -0.91
C ALA A 144 10.06 -14.04 -2.03
N ASN A 145 9.65 -15.28 -2.32
CA ASN A 145 8.62 -15.58 -3.32
C ASN A 145 7.32 -15.98 -2.64
N TRP A 146 6.22 -15.64 -3.24
CA TRP A 146 4.89 -16.05 -2.76
C TRP A 146 4.02 -16.62 -3.87
N ASN A 147 3.01 -17.39 -3.45
CA ASN A 147 1.92 -17.77 -4.34
C ASN A 147 0.66 -16.95 -3.99
N ILE A 148 0.45 -15.90 -4.72
CA ILE A 148 -0.69 -14.99 -4.45
C ILE A 148 -2.05 -15.69 -4.63
N MET A 149 -2.10 -16.77 -5.42
CA MET A 149 -3.33 -17.55 -5.61
C MET A 149 -3.72 -18.31 -4.34
N GLU A 150 -2.77 -18.59 -3.46
CA GLU A 150 -2.97 -19.24 -2.16
C GLU A 150 -3.01 -18.24 -1.00
N ASN A 151 -2.72 -16.97 -1.28
CA ASN A 151 -2.74 -15.94 -0.24
C ASN A 151 -4.12 -15.90 0.41
N LYS A 152 -4.13 -16.06 1.71
CA LYS A 152 -5.28 -15.81 2.57
C LYS A 152 -5.29 -14.33 2.92
N ASN A 153 -6.47 -13.79 3.07
CA ASN A 153 -6.63 -12.40 3.48
C ASN A 153 -6.06 -11.36 2.50
N PHE A 154 -6.11 -11.66 1.22
CA PHE A 154 -5.56 -10.80 0.18
C PHE A 154 -6.27 -9.45 0.12
N ILE A 155 -5.50 -8.36 0.07
CA ILE A 155 -6.06 -7.00 0.21
C ILE A 155 -7.12 -6.65 -0.86
N MET A 156 -6.97 -7.15 -2.09
CA MET A 156 -8.00 -6.93 -3.13
C MET A 156 -9.33 -7.61 -2.79
N ASP A 157 -9.32 -8.75 -2.10
CA ASP A 157 -10.54 -9.43 -1.65
C ASP A 157 -11.30 -8.51 -0.68
N HIS A 158 -10.62 -7.81 0.22
CA HIS A 158 -11.21 -6.83 1.13
C HIS A 158 -11.74 -5.61 0.38
N ILE A 159 -10.95 -5.03 -0.52
CA ILE A 159 -11.37 -3.87 -1.32
C ILE A 159 -12.65 -4.19 -2.10
N VAL A 160 -12.72 -5.36 -2.74
CA VAL A 160 -13.88 -5.76 -3.53
C VAL A 160 -15.07 -6.07 -2.64
N ALA A 161 -14.89 -6.81 -1.54
CA ALA A 161 -15.97 -7.11 -0.61
C ALA A 161 -16.57 -5.85 0.03
N ASN A 162 -15.74 -4.85 0.29
CA ASN A 162 -16.13 -3.57 0.87
C ASN A 162 -16.49 -2.50 -0.18
N LYS A 163 -16.64 -2.89 -1.46
CA LYS A 163 -17.04 -1.98 -2.55
C LYS A 163 -16.14 -0.76 -2.71
N GLY A 164 -14.83 -0.98 -2.63
CA GLY A 164 -13.81 0.06 -2.81
C GLY A 164 -13.40 0.74 -1.51
N ALA A 165 -13.57 0.11 -0.36
CA ALA A 165 -13.13 0.65 0.93
C ALA A 165 -12.28 -0.33 1.73
N LEU A 166 -11.46 0.20 2.65
CA LEU A 166 -10.72 -0.55 3.65
C LEU A 166 -10.90 0.11 5.02
N ASN A 167 -11.16 -0.70 6.03
CA ASN A 167 -11.23 -0.28 7.41
C ASN A 167 -9.90 -0.56 8.10
N TYR A 168 -9.31 0.45 8.70
CA TYR A 168 -7.99 0.39 9.34
C TYR A 168 -8.08 0.47 10.86
N CYS A 169 -7.30 -0.40 11.52
CA CYS A 169 -6.91 -0.27 12.92
C CYS A 169 -5.48 0.26 13.00
N VAL A 170 -5.24 1.28 13.83
CA VAL A 170 -3.88 1.75 14.17
C VAL A 170 -3.39 0.99 15.40
N ARG A 171 -2.19 0.42 15.32
CA ARG A 171 -1.46 -0.19 16.43
C ARG A 171 -0.35 0.78 16.86
N TRP A 172 -0.63 1.64 17.84
CA TRP A 172 0.33 2.67 18.27
C TRP A 172 1.40 2.08 19.19
N ASP A 173 2.51 1.65 18.58
CA ASP A 173 3.62 1.02 19.30
C ASP A 173 4.73 2.04 19.60
N SER A 174 4.42 2.94 20.53
CA SER A 174 5.29 4.03 20.93
C SER A 174 5.12 4.37 22.40
N THR A 175 6.13 4.95 23.01
CA THR A 175 6.08 5.58 24.33
C THR A 175 5.65 7.05 24.27
N GLU A 176 5.63 7.63 23.07
CA GLU A 176 5.26 9.01 22.84
C GLU A 176 3.74 9.16 22.71
N LYS A 177 3.23 10.31 23.13
CA LYS A 177 1.81 10.64 22.98
C LYS A 177 1.44 10.89 21.52
N LEU A 178 0.35 10.28 21.09
CA LEU A 178 -0.29 10.59 19.83
C LEU A 178 -1.33 11.70 20.03
N SER A 179 -1.14 12.82 19.34
CA SER A 179 -2.14 13.88 19.34
C SER A 179 -3.30 13.56 18.38
N LYS A 180 -4.52 13.99 18.76
CA LYS A 180 -5.70 13.86 17.89
C LYS A 180 -5.49 14.52 16.53
N THR A 181 -4.78 15.66 16.51
CA THR A 181 -4.43 16.37 15.28
C THR A 181 -3.56 15.52 14.35
N VAL A 182 -2.57 14.82 14.88
CA VAL A 182 -1.72 13.92 14.09
C VAL A 182 -2.52 12.69 13.67
N ALA A 183 -3.23 12.05 14.59
CA ALA A 183 -4.05 10.87 14.31
C ALA A 183 -5.09 11.11 13.20
N SER A 184 -5.70 12.31 13.17
CA SER A 184 -6.67 12.69 12.13
C SER A 184 -6.09 12.77 10.72
N LYS A 185 -4.76 12.81 10.57
CA LYS A 185 -4.08 12.82 9.27
C LYS A 185 -3.87 11.42 8.69
N PHE A 186 -3.96 10.35 9.49
CA PHE A 186 -3.64 8.99 9.06
C PHE A 186 -4.54 8.51 7.92
N GLN A 187 -5.83 8.83 7.99
CA GLN A 187 -6.76 8.48 6.91
C GLN A 187 -6.34 9.11 5.59
N ALA A 188 -6.18 10.41 5.53
CA ALA A 188 -5.81 11.12 4.30
C ALA A 188 -4.41 10.71 3.79
N MET A 189 -3.49 10.40 4.71
CA MET A 189 -2.17 9.86 4.37
C MET A 189 -2.30 8.51 3.65
N LEU A 190 -3.04 7.56 4.22
CA LEU A 190 -3.27 6.24 3.61
C LEU A 190 -4.01 6.38 2.28
N GLU A 191 -5.05 7.23 2.19
CA GLU A 191 -5.78 7.47 0.94
C GLU A 191 -4.86 7.91 -0.19
N ARG A 192 -3.87 8.78 0.08
CA ARG A 192 -2.87 9.18 -0.94
C ARG A 192 -2.01 7.99 -1.39
N GLN A 193 -1.53 7.15 -0.46
CA GLN A 193 -0.70 6.00 -0.82
C GLN A 193 -1.50 4.97 -1.63
N TYR A 194 -2.74 4.68 -1.23
CA TYR A 194 -3.63 3.82 -2.02
C TYR A 194 -4.01 4.43 -3.37
N ALA A 195 -4.15 5.75 -3.47
CA ALA A 195 -4.42 6.42 -4.73
C ALA A 195 -3.27 6.23 -5.73
N ALA A 196 -2.01 6.27 -5.27
CA ALA A 196 -0.85 6.02 -6.12
C ALA A 196 -0.85 4.61 -6.74
N TRP A 197 -1.23 3.59 -5.97
CA TRP A 197 -1.41 2.23 -6.47
C TRP A 197 -2.66 2.09 -7.35
N ASN A 198 -3.81 2.59 -6.88
CA ASN A 198 -5.07 2.47 -7.59
C ASN A 198 -5.07 3.18 -8.94
N HIS A 199 -4.24 4.22 -9.10
CA HIS A 199 -4.03 4.91 -10.36
C HIS A 199 -3.77 3.92 -11.51
N TRP A 200 -3.04 2.85 -11.27
CA TRP A 200 -2.71 1.81 -12.26
C TRP A 200 -3.87 0.88 -12.59
N LEU A 201 -4.84 0.76 -11.70
CA LEU A 201 -6.01 -0.12 -11.86
C LEU A 201 -7.21 0.59 -12.48
N ILE A 202 -7.35 1.91 -12.32
CA ILE A 202 -8.49 2.67 -12.83
C ILE A 202 -8.64 2.44 -14.34
N GLY A 203 -9.81 1.91 -14.75
CA GLY A 203 -10.13 1.63 -16.15
C GLY A 203 -9.40 0.41 -16.73
N TYR A 204 -8.62 -0.32 -15.95
CA TYR A 204 -7.94 -1.54 -16.37
C TYR A 204 -8.71 -2.78 -15.97
N ASP A 205 -8.85 -3.72 -16.89
CA ASP A 205 -9.49 -5.03 -16.72
C ASP A 205 -10.82 -4.99 -15.96
N CYS A 206 -11.64 -3.98 -16.24
CA CYS A 206 -12.91 -3.70 -15.58
C CYS A 206 -12.82 -3.39 -14.08
N TRP A 207 -11.68 -2.99 -13.55
CA TRP A 207 -11.58 -2.54 -12.16
C TRP A 207 -12.59 -1.43 -11.89
N PRO A 208 -13.53 -1.61 -10.92
CA PRO A 208 -14.68 -0.72 -10.80
C PRO A 208 -14.46 0.49 -9.90
N TYR A 209 -13.30 0.60 -9.24
CA TYR A 209 -13.07 1.61 -8.21
C TYR A 209 -12.14 2.71 -8.69
N ASN A 210 -12.64 3.95 -8.77
CA ASN A 210 -11.84 5.13 -9.08
C ASN A 210 -11.04 5.63 -7.88
N GLU A 211 -11.47 5.29 -6.68
CA GLU A 211 -10.80 5.57 -5.41
C GLU A 211 -10.91 4.37 -4.48
N ILE A 212 -9.95 4.22 -3.59
CA ILE A 212 -10.01 3.30 -2.45
C ILE A 212 -10.18 4.15 -1.21
N LYS A 213 -11.36 4.07 -0.59
CA LYS A 213 -11.68 4.80 0.64
C LYS A 213 -11.03 4.15 1.84
N ILE A 214 -10.45 4.94 2.69
CA ILE A 214 -9.90 4.47 3.96
C ILE A 214 -10.81 4.97 5.10
N ASN A 215 -11.18 4.07 5.99
CA ASN A 215 -11.91 4.41 7.20
C ASN A 215 -11.02 4.03 8.40
N MET A 216 -10.67 5.00 9.23
CA MET A 216 -10.02 4.72 10.50
C MET A 216 -11.10 4.26 11.48
N VAL A 217 -11.06 3.00 11.92
CA VAL A 217 -12.12 2.42 12.76
C VAL A 217 -11.64 2.09 14.17
N GLY A 218 -10.33 2.10 14.41
CA GLY A 218 -9.79 1.79 15.73
C GLY A 218 -8.36 2.28 15.95
N PHE A 219 -8.05 2.56 17.21
CA PHE A 219 -6.73 2.90 17.71
C PHE A 219 -6.41 2.03 18.92
N ALA A 220 -5.41 1.19 18.80
CA ALA A 220 -4.93 0.33 19.85
C ALA A 220 -3.69 0.94 20.52
N VAL A 221 -3.70 1.00 21.85
CA VAL A 221 -2.65 1.57 22.68
C VAL A 221 -2.41 0.70 23.93
N LYS A 222 -1.19 0.72 24.46
CA LYS A 222 -0.87 0.07 25.74
C LYS A 222 -1.62 0.70 26.90
N ASP A 223 -1.75 2.03 26.89
CA ASP A 223 -2.37 2.84 27.90
C ASP A 223 -3.07 4.04 27.24
N ALA A 224 -4.32 4.31 27.58
CA ALA A 224 -5.10 5.40 26.98
C ALA A 224 -4.48 6.79 27.21
N SER A 225 -3.62 6.96 28.21
CA SER A 225 -2.90 8.20 28.46
C SER A 225 -1.90 8.57 27.36
N LEU A 226 -1.57 7.62 26.46
CA LEU A 226 -0.78 7.86 25.26
C LEU A 226 -1.57 8.60 24.15
N LEU A 227 -2.91 8.71 24.28
CA LEU A 227 -3.75 9.51 23.40
C LEU A 227 -4.12 10.83 24.08
N ASP A 228 -4.18 11.92 23.33
CA ASP A 228 -4.65 13.21 23.86
C ASP A 228 -6.16 13.43 23.67
N TRP A 229 -6.89 12.38 23.30
CA TRP A 229 -8.35 12.35 23.21
C TRP A 229 -8.91 11.09 23.87
N THR A 230 -10.22 11.11 24.19
CA THR A 230 -10.89 10.02 24.91
C THR A 230 -12.23 9.62 24.27
N ASP A 231 -12.59 10.24 23.16
CA ASP A 231 -13.84 9.95 22.44
C ASP A 231 -13.56 9.08 21.21
N ASP A 232 -14.59 8.43 20.68
CA ASP A 232 -14.48 7.54 19.51
C ASP A 232 -14.59 8.28 18.16
N SER A 233 -14.34 9.58 18.13
CA SER A 233 -14.51 10.39 16.91
C SER A 233 -13.53 10.05 15.76
N LEU A 234 -12.41 9.38 16.07
CA LEU A 234 -11.44 8.86 15.09
C LEU A 234 -11.48 7.33 14.97
N GLY A 235 -12.38 6.67 15.70
CA GLY A 235 -12.49 5.21 15.80
C GLY A 235 -12.41 4.74 17.24
N THR A 236 -12.79 3.49 17.49
CA THR A 236 -12.81 2.89 18.83
C THR A 236 -11.42 2.80 19.42
N ILE A 237 -11.27 3.23 20.68
CA ILE A 237 -10.01 3.10 21.43
C ILE A 237 -9.95 1.72 22.09
N PHE A 238 -8.92 0.95 21.74
CA PHE A 238 -8.59 -0.36 22.32
C PHE A 238 -7.41 -0.19 23.28
N GLU A 239 -7.68 -0.19 24.57
CA GLU A 239 -6.66 -0.04 25.60
C GLU A 239 -6.26 -1.39 26.18
N GLY A 240 -4.96 -1.67 26.21
CA GLY A 240 -4.39 -2.86 26.85
C GLY A 240 -4.66 -4.19 26.14
N ASP A 241 -5.30 -4.19 24.98
CA ASP A 241 -5.33 -5.34 24.09
C ASP A 241 -3.95 -5.48 23.44
N LEU A 242 -3.23 -6.52 23.82
CA LEU A 242 -1.87 -6.77 23.36
C LEU A 242 -1.79 -8.11 22.64
N ASP A 243 -0.95 -8.20 21.62
CA ASP A 243 -0.60 -9.48 21.00
C ASP A 243 0.39 -10.27 21.89
N GLN A 244 0.87 -11.41 21.38
CA GLN A 244 1.80 -12.28 22.12
C GLN A 244 3.15 -11.62 22.43
N ASP A 245 3.53 -10.61 21.63
CA ASP A 245 4.79 -9.87 21.80
C ASP A 245 4.61 -8.60 22.64
N GLY A 246 3.40 -8.38 23.14
CA GLY A 246 3.05 -7.23 23.97
C GLY A 246 2.87 -5.93 23.18
N VAL A 247 2.59 -6.04 21.89
CA VAL A 247 2.30 -4.91 21.00
C VAL A 247 0.79 -4.61 21.02
N PRO A 248 0.38 -3.34 21.04
CA PRO A 248 -1.03 -2.99 20.97
C PRO A 248 -1.71 -3.54 19.70
N GLN A 249 -2.92 -4.06 19.85
CA GLN A 249 -3.74 -4.50 18.72
C GLN A 249 -5.21 -4.15 18.96
N CYS A 250 -5.96 -3.89 17.88
CA CYS A 250 -7.41 -3.85 17.98
C CYS A 250 -7.95 -5.25 18.28
N SER A 251 -9.10 -5.31 18.95
CA SER A 251 -9.65 -6.60 19.38
C SER A 251 -9.75 -7.60 18.23
N GLN A 252 -9.26 -8.83 18.45
CA GLN A 252 -9.34 -9.91 17.47
C GLN A 252 -10.79 -10.21 17.04
N SER A 253 -11.77 -9.95 17.90
CA SER A 253 -13.18 -10.09 17.54
C SER A 253 -13.65 -9.08 16.48
N CYS A 254 -12.87 -8.03 16.23
CA CYS A 254 -13.14 -7.03 15.20
C CYS A 254 -12.36 -7.26 13.90
N TYR A 255 -11.44 -8.22 13.87
CA TYR A 255 -10.62 -8.46 12.68
C TYR A 255 -11.38 -9.24 11.63
N ARG A 256 -11.62 -8.61 10.48
CA ARG A 256 -12.18 -9.24 9.29
C ARG A 256 -11.09 -9.96 8.51
N PHE A 257 -10.99 -11.24 8.71
CA PHE A 257 -10.05 -12.10 8.03
C PHE A 257 -10.79 -12.93 6.97
N TYR A 258 -10.27 -13.02 5.77
CA TYR A 258 -10.78 -13.91 4.73
C TYR A 258 -9.93 -15.16 4.62
N ASP A 259 -10.50 -16.32 4.92
CA ASP A 259 -9.82 -17.59 4.70
C ASP A 259 -10.13 -18.10 3.28
N ASN A 260 -9.18 -17.99 2.38
CA ASN A 260 -9.31 -18.40 0.99
C ASN A 260 -9.51 -19.92 0.83
N GLY A 261 -9.12 -20.74 1.81
CA GLY A 261 -9.36 -22.18 1.80
C GLY A 261 -10.86 -22.51 1.85
N PRO A 262 -11.57 -22.22 2.94
CA PRO A 262 -13.02 -22.39 3.03
C PRO A 262 -13.80 -21.27 2.29
N LYS A 263 -13.14 -20.22 1.81
CA LYS A 263 -13.73 -19.05 1.18
C LYS A 263 -14.75 -18.35 2.09
N SER A 264 -14.32 -18.09 3.31
CA SER A 264 -15.18 -17.51 4.34
C SER A 264 -14.50 -16.37 5.08
N TRP A 265 -15.32 -15.42 5.52
CA TRP A 265 -14.91 -14.33 6.40
C TRP A 265 -14.98 -14.78 7.86
N SER A 266 -14.10 -14.23 8.69
CA SER A 266 -14.18 -14.38 10.14
C SER A 266 -15.50 -13.84 10.68
N ASP A 267 -15.97 -14.40 11.80
CA ASP A 267 -17.14 -13.89 12.51
C ASP A 267 -16.76 -12.70 13.38
N THR A 268 -17.23 -11.53 13.00
CA THR A 268 -17.03 -10.28 13.73
C THR A 268 -18.25 -9.82 14.54
N SER A 269 -19.23 -10.69 14.74
CA SER A 269 -20.48 -10.37 15.49
C SER A 269 -20.23 -9.97 16.95
N ALA A 270 -19.10 -10.37 17.53
CA ALA A 270 -18.69 -10.00 18.88
C ALA A 270 -17.90 -8.67 18.95
N CYS A 271 -17.62 -8.04 17.82
CA CYS A 271 -16.94 -6.75 17.77
C CYS A 271 -17.76 -5.66 18.46
N LYS A 272 -17.12 -4.87 19.33
CA LYS A 272 -17.77 -3.74 20.02
C LYS A 272 -17.65 -2.41 19.28
N GLY A 273 -16.96 -2.39 18.14
CA GLY A 273 -16.81 -1.25 17.25
C GLY A 273 -17.07 -1.65 15.82
N GLU A 274 -16.55 -0.91 14.87
CA GLU A 274 -16.54 -1.29 13.47
C GLU A 274 -15.43 -2.32 13.20
N PRO A 275 -15.72 -3.41 12.48
CA PRO A 275 -14.69 -4.35 12.08
C PRO A 275 -13.63 -3.71 11.20
N PHE A 276 -12.36 -4.12 11.39
CA PHE A 276 -11.24 -3.68 10.57
C PHE A 276 -10.73 -4.79 9.65
N ASP A 277 -10.15 -4.38 8.53
CA ASP A 277 -9.58 -5.24 7.52
C ASP A 277 -8.05 -5.34 7.65
N ILE A 278 -7.40 -4.20 7.88
CA ILE A 278 -5.96 -3.99 7.80
C ILE A 278 -5.49 -3.20 9.02
N SER A 279 -4.28 -3.48 9.48
CA SER A 279 -3.63 -2.72 10.53
C SER A 279 -2.54 -1.80 9.99
N LEU A 280 -2.51 -0.56 10.46
CA LEU A 280 -1.34 0.31 10.37
C LEU A 280 -0.59 0.22 11.70
N TRP A 281 0.67 -0.20 11.66
CA TRP A 281 1.50 -0.37 12.84
C TRP A 281 2.72 0.56 12.80
N PRO A 282 2.57 1.84 13.18
CA PRO A 282 3.71 2.73 13.38
C PRO A 282 4.49 2.28 14.62
N LYS A 283 5.73 1.86 14.41
CA LYS A 283 6.61 1.32 15.45
C LYS A 283 7.77 2.26 15.70
N GLN A 284 7.91 2.67 16.95
CA GLN A 284 8.99 3.54 17.39
C GLN A 284 10.34 2.85 17.28
N GLY A 285 11.31 3.51 16.62
CA GLY A 285 12.69 3.02 16.49
C GLY A 285 12.87 1.89 15.47
N LEU A 286 11.87 1.56 14.65
CA LEU A 286 12.02 0.63 13.55
C LEU A 286 12.87 1.27 12.44
N GLU A 287 13.79 0.49 11.84
CA GLU A 287 14.54 0.92 10.66
C GLU A 287 13.85 0.41 9.39
N GLY A 288 12.97 1.20 8.77
CA GLY A 288 12.25 0.82 7.54
C GLY A 288 10.82 0.35 7.77
N GLY A 289 10.41 -0.75 7.18
CA GLY A 289 9.07 -1.30 7.30
C GLY A 289 8.96 -2.76 6.93
N PHE A 290 7.75 -3.33 7.14
CA PHE A 290 7.36 -4.68 6.73
C PHE A 290 5.91 -4.67 6.30
N GLY A 291 5.62 -5.24 5.13
CA GLY A 291 4.27 -5.40 4.62
C GLY A 291 3.77 -6.83 4.79
N TYR A 292 2.53 -6.94 5.24
CA TYR A 292 1.85 -8.21 5.48
C TYR A 292 0.49 -8.23 4.80
N ASP A 293 -0.12 -9.40 4.72
CA ASP A 293 -1.51 -9.56 4.28
C ASP A 293 -2.52 -8.94 5.27
N TRP A 294 -2.10 -8.68 6.52
CA TRP A 294 -2.91 -8.09 7.57
C TRP A 294 -2.56 -6.62 7.88
N GLY A 295 -1.50 -6.05 7.31
CA GLY A 295 -1.14 -4.67 7.60
C GLY A 295 0.25 -4.25 7.20
N GLN A 296 0.61 -3.05 7.63
CA GLN A 296 1.91 -2.45 7.41
C GLN A 296 2.53 -2.05 8.75
N GLU A 297 3.70 -2.61 9.07
CA GLU A 297 4.58 -2.16 10.14
C GLU A 297 5.55 -1.15 9.55
N VAL A 298 5.61 0.07 10.09
CA VAL A 298 6.36 1.16 9.47
C VAL A 298 7.15 1.96 10.51
N ASN A 299 8.29 2.49 10.10
CA ASN A 299 9.06 3.42 10.92
C ASN A 299 8.19 4.61 11.31
N LEU A 300 7.93 4.75 12.62
CA LEU A 300 7.07 5.80 13.18
C LEU A 300 7.62 7.20 12.89
N GLU A 301 8.91 7.39 13.12
CA GLU A 301 9.56 8.69 13.01
C GLU A 301 9.53 9.18 11.57
N ASN A 302 9.85 8.31 10.61
CA ASN A 302 9.76 8.62 9.18
C ASN A 302 8.32 8.91 8.76
N MET A 303 7.36 8.05 9.16
CA MET A 303 5.95 8.24 8.83
C MET A 303 5.43 9.61 9.33
N LEU A 304 5.77 10.00 10.58
CA LEU A 304 5.33 11.28 11.12
C LEU A 304 6.03 12.48 10.45
N GLN A 305 7.32 12.33 10.11
CA GLN A 305 8.08 13.38 9.43
C GLN A 305 7.53 13.67 8.03
N THR A 306 7.07 12.62 7.33
CA THR A 306 6.61 12.71 5.93
C THR A 306 5.09 12.68 5.78
N ILE A 307 4.33 12.76 6.88
CA ILE A 307 2.88 12.51 6.90
C ILE A 307 2.07 13.40 5.97
N ASP A 308 2.56 14.59 5.67
CA ASP A 308 1.91 15.57 4.79
C ASP A 308 2.44 15.53 3.35
N GLU A 309 3.43 14.68 3.04
CA GLU A 309 3.98 14.49 1.70
C GLU A 309 2.98 13.71 0.81
N ASP A 310 3.08 13.90 -0.51
CA ASP A 310 2.23 13.18 -1.47
C ASP A 310 2.52 11.68 -1.43
N GLN A 311 3.80 11.30 -1.30
CA GLN A 311 4.23 9.90 -1.25
C GLN A 311 5.05 9.64 0.02
N LEU A 312 4.59 8.72 0.86
CA LEU A 312 5.35 8.16 1.95
C LEU A 312 5.97 6.85 1.47
N VAL A 313 7.25 6.89 1.12
CA VAL A 313 7.93 5.78 0.42
C VAL A 313 7.79 4.46 1.16
N ILE A 314 8.07 4.44 2.48
CA ILE A 314 7.96 3.22 3.29
C ILE A 314 6.51 2.74 3.29
N VAL A 315 5.54 3.59 3.61
CA VAL A 315 4.12 3.18 3.67
C VAL A 315 3.62 2.67 2.32
N ALA A 316 3.96 3.35 1.23
CA ALA A 316 3.55 2.93 -0.11
C ALA A 316 4.21 1.60 -0.54
N HIS A 317 5.48 1.38 -0.17
CA HIS A 317 6.19 0.12 -0.39
C HIS A 317 5.49 -1.02 0.35
N GLU A 318 5.22 -0.85 1.65
CA GLU A 318 4.59 -1.89 2.47
C GLU A 318 3.13 -2.19 2.02
N ILE A 319 2.42 -1.22 1.48
CA ILE A 319 1.12 -1.44 0.80
C ILE A 319 1.31 -2.32 -0.44
N GLY A 320 2.41 -2.17 -1.18
CA GLY A 320 2.74 -3.00 -2.33
C GLY A 320 2.79 -4.49 -2.00
N HIS A 321 3.33 -4.85 -0.83
CA HIS A 321 3.29 -6.23 -0.34
C HIS A 321 1.86 -6.73 -0.11
N GLY A 322 0.98 -5.88 0.42
CA GLY A 322 -0.45 -6.20 0.55
C GLY A 322 -1.11 -6.52 -0.81
N PHE A 323 -0.65 -5.94 -1.89
CA PHE A 323 -1.05 -6.26 -3.26
C PHE A 323 -0.33 -7.49 -3.85
N GLY A 324 0.54 -8.14 -3.08
CA GLY A 324 1.23 -9.35 -3.46
C GLY A 324 2.53 -9.12 -4.24
N LEU A 325 3.09 -7.93 -4.21
CA LEU A 325 4.35 -7.63 -4.87
C LEU A 325 5.53 -7.93 -3.94
N PRO A 326 6.57 -8.66 -4.41
CA PRO A 326 7.76 -8.97 -3.63
C PRO A 326 8.81 -7.89 -3.74
N ASP A 327 9.80 -7.96 -2.87
CA ASP A 327 11.03 -7.17 -2.97
C ASP A 327 11.91 -7.54 -4.15
N PHE A 328 12.70 -6.57 -4.64
CA PHE A 328 13.62 -6.72 -5.78
C PHE A 328 15.04 -6.29 -5.41
N TYR A 329 15.58 -6.77 -4.31
CA TYR A 329 16.89 -6.30 -3.82
C TYR A 329 18.06 -6.96 -4.53
N GLU A 330 18.01 -8.28 -4.72
CA GLU A 330 19.11 -9.03 -5.30
C GLU A 330 18.95 -9.25 -6.81
N VAL A 331 20.05 -9.59 -7.48
CA VAL A 331 20.04 -9.87 -8.94
C VAL A 331 19.11 -11.07 -9.26
N LYS A 332 19.08 -12.09 -8.40
CA LYS A 332 18.20 -13.25 -8.56
C LYS A 332 16.70 -12.93 -8.45
N ASP A 333 16.37 -11.80 -7.82
CA ASP A 333 14.99 -11.35 -7.62
C ASP A 333 14.42 -10.65 -8.86
N LYS A 334 15.26 -10.35 -9.84
CA LYS A 334 14.96 -9.52 -11.01
C LYS A 334 14.92 -10.35 -12.27
N PRO A 335 14.05 -10.02 -13.24
CA PRO A 335 14.03 -10.68 -14.54
C PRO A 335 15.35 -10.52 -15.30
N THR A 336 15.99 -9.35 -15.14
CA THR A 336 17.24 -8.97 -15.82
C THR A 336 18.08 -8.09 -14.89
N GLU A 337 19.38 -7.96 -15.17
CA GLU A 337 20.25 -7.02 -14.46
C GLU A 337 19.81 -5.56 -14.66
N ASP A 338 19.19 -5.26 -15.81
CA ASP A 338 18.71 -3.93 -16.20
C ASP A 338 17.27 -3.67 -15.68
N TRP A 339 16.77 -4.47 -14.72
CA TRP A 339 15.44 -4.24 -14.14
C TRP A 339 15.33 -2.80 -13.64
N PRO A 340 14.32 -2.03 -14.08
CA PRO A 340 14.23 -0.61 -13.75
C PRO A 340 13.95 -0.39 -12.27
N LYS A 341 14.28 0.84 -11.82
CA LYS A 341 13.94 1.29 -10.48
C LYS A 341 12.45 1.18 -10.25
N CYS A 342 12.08 0.73 -9.05
CA CYS A 342 10.69 0.59 -8.63
C CYS A 342 10.57 0.82 -7.12
N ILE A 343 9.34 1.08 -6.63
CA ILE A 343 9.14 1.29 -5.20
C ILE A 343 9.39 0.00 -4.42
N MET A 344 9.08 -1.17 -5.04
CA MET A 344 9.36 -2.50 -4.46
C MET A 344 10.85 -2.87 -4.45
N MET A 345 11.74 -1.96 -4.84
CA MET A 345 13.19 -2.02 -4.64
C MET A 345 13.58 -0.82 -3.78
N ALA A 346 13.42 -0.96 -2.47
CA ALA A 346 13.58 0.13 -1.51
C ALA A 346 14.84 0.96 -1.72
N GLY A 347 14.71 2.27 -1.60
CA GLY A 347 15.78 3.23 -1.86
C GLY A 347 16.06 3.49 -3.35
N SER A 348 15.41 2.80 -4.27
CA SER A 348 15.62 3.01 -5.72
C SER A 348 14.62 3.97 -6.36
N SER A 349 13.41 4.06 -5.82
CA SER A 349 12.38 5.00 -6.25
C SER A 349 11.68 5.63 -5.05
N MET A 350 11.25 6.88 -5.22
CA MET A 350 10.45 7.61 -4.22
C MET A 350 8.94 7.52 -4.52
N GLU A 351 8.54 6.87 -5.58
CA GLU A 351 7.16 6.78 -6.05
C GLU A 351 6.85 5.42 -6.67
N VAL A 352 5.57 5.09 -6.76
CA VAL A 352 5.07 3.93 -7.50
C VAL A 352 5.35 4.13 -8.98
N THR A 353 6.19 3.28 -9.56
CA THR A 353 6.70 3.39 -10.92
C THR A 353 5.88 2.58 -11.93
N PRO A 354 6.13 2.75 -13.24
CA PRO A 354 5.52 1.88 -14.25
C PRO A 354 5.78 0.38 -14.07
N SER A 355 6.93 -0.03 -13.53
CA SER A 355 7.16 -1.46 -13.23
C SER A 355 6.23 -1.97 -12.15
N ASP A 356 6.07 -1.20 -11.07
CA ASP A 356 5.16 -1.54 -9.97
C ASP A 356 3.72 -1.63 -10.46
N GLY A 357 3.30 -0.64 -11.24
CA GLY A 357 1.96 -0.59 -11.80
C GLY A 357 1.64 -1.74 -12.74
N TRP A 358 2.58 -2.13 -13.60
CA TRP A 358 2.38 -3.26 -14.52
C TRP A 358 2.42 -4.60 -13.79
N MET A 359 3.22 -4.76 -12.74
CA MET A 359 3.14 -5.94 -11.88
C MET A 359 1.76 -6.04 -11.22
N LEU A 360 1.25 -4.93 -10.67
CA LEU A 360 -0.08 -4.89 -10.07
C LEU A 360 -1.20 -5.22 -11.08
N ARG A 361 -1.10 -4.73 -12.32
CA ARG A 361 -2.03 -5.09 -13.41
C ARG A 361 -1.99 -6.58 -13.72
N ARG A 362 -0.79 -7.17 -13.81
CA ARG A 362 -0.63 -8.61 -14.03
C ARG A 362 -1.26 -9.42 -12.90
N VAL A 363 -1.09 -8.98 -11.65
CA VAL A 363 -1.78 -9.58 -10.50
C VAL A 363 -3.30 -9.53 -10.69
N LEU A 364 -3.87 -8.36 -11.03
CA LEU A 364 -5.31 -8.24 -11.25
C LEU A 364 -5.82 -9.20 -12.34
N GLU A 365 -5.14 -9.29 -13.48
CA GLU A 365 -5.54 -10.19 -14.57
C GLU A 365 -5.67 -11.65 -14.11
N HIS A 366 -4.77 -12.11 -13.24
CA HIS A 366 -4.77 -13.48 -12.75
C HIS A 366 -5.77 -13.73 -11.61
N VAL A 367 -5.99 -12.74 -10.74
CA VAL A 367 -6.92 -12.90 -9.60
C VAL A 367 -8.35 -12.48 -9.93
N LYS A 368 -8.58 -11.80 -11.04
CA LYS A 368 -9.89 -11.26 -11.43
C LYS A 368 -11.01 -12.30 -11.41
N SER A 369 -10.71 -13.55 -11.76
CA SER A 369 -11.70 -14.64 -11.74
C SER A 369 -12.32 -14.88 -10.36
N ARG A 370 -11.76 -14.31 -9.28
CA ARG A 370 -12.34 -14.33 -7.94
C ARG A 370 -13.51 -13.36 -7.80
N TYR A 371 -13.64 -12.38 -8.72
CA TYR A 371 -14.55 -11.23 -8.60
C TYR A 371 -15.60 -11.24 -9.70
N SER A 372 -16.70 -10.52 -9.47
CA SER A 372 -17.83 -10.40 -10.40
C SER A 372 -18.00 -8.94 -10.85
N PHE A 373 -17.02 -8.39 -11.58
CA PHE A 373 -17.10 -7.07 -12.21
C PHE A 373 -16.54 -7.08 -13.63
#